data_0f6fe9444d8ebf7115924467e9082b32
#
_entry.id   0f6fe9444d8ebf7115924467e9082b32
#
_cell.length_a   1.000
_cell.length_b   1.000
_cell.length_c   1.000
_cell.angle_alpha   90.00
_cell.angle_beta   90.00
_cell.angle_gamma   90.00
#
_symmetry.space_group_name_H-M   'P 1'
#
loop_
_entity.id
_entity.type
_entity.pdbx_description
1 polymer ?
#
loop_
_entity_poly.entity_id
_entity_poly.type
_entity_poly.pdbx_seq_one_letter_code
_entity_poly.pdbx_strand_id
1 'polypeptide(L)'
;MPKPACKTASDQPPPCFTDEMTASLPALRSFARSLCRQRDMAMADDLVQETMMRAWGSRHTFLPGSKFRPWLFTILRNQFYNAVRKQGRLVAWEPEAAERLLVQAPDQEERLHVADLEGALRQLPDGQREMLMLIAGAGLSYEEAAEVADCKLGTVKSRINRGRAAMRTIIANGEVLPAEA
;
A
#
# COMPACT_ATOMS: atom_id res chain seq x y z
N MET A 1 -24.30 -47.20 -14.97
CA MET A 1 -23.33 -46.35 -14.28
C MET A 1 -22.98 -45.20 -15.20
N PRO A 2 -23.51 -43.98 -15.01
CA PRO A 2 -23.10 -42.83 -15.82
C PRO A 2 -21.76 -42.33 -15.27
N LYS A 3 -20.80 -42.09 -16.18
CA LYS A 3 -19.52 -41.42 -15.91
C LYS A 3 -19.76 -39.99 -15.39
N PRO A 4 -18.99 -39.50 -14.39
CA PRO A 4 -19.09 -38.13 -14.02
C PRO A 4 -18.59 -37.24 -15.16
N ALA A 5 -19.46 -36.34 -15.59
CA ALA A 5 -19.11 -35.32 -16.57
C ALA A 5 -17.96 -34.48 -16.03
N CYS A 6 -16.88 -34.43 -16.79
CA CYS A 6 -15.77 -33.52 -16.60
C CYS A 6 -16.32 -32.07 -16.62
N LYS A 7 -16.38 -31.41 -15.48
CA LYS A 7 -16.66 -29.97 -15.40
C LYS A 7 -15.45 -29.24 -15.97
N THR A 8 -15.48 -28.94 -17.25
CA THR A 8 -14.72 -27.87 -17.86
C THR A 8 -15.32 -26.55 -17.36
N ALA A 9 -15.07 -26.22 -16.08
CA ALA A 9 -15.22 -24.86 -15.61
C ALA A 9 -14.18 -24.05 -16.40
N SER A 10 -14.67 -23.16 -17.25
CA SER A 10 -13.83 -22.20 -17.96
C SER A 10 -12.91 -21.53 -16.93
N ASP A 11 -11.61 -21.76 -17.06
CA ASP A 11 -10.56 -21.22 -16.18
C ASP A 11 -10.39 -19.69 -16.38
N GLN A 12 -11.35 -19.08 -17.03
CA GLN A 12 -11.40 -17.66 -17.35
C GLN A 12 -12.09 -16.91 -16.21
N PRO A 13 -11.40 -15.94 -15.56
CA PRO A 13 -12.01 -15.15 -14.50
C PRO A 13 -13.23 -14.39 -15.04
N PRO A 14 -14.17 -14.02 -14.18
CA PRO A 14 -15.27 -13.16 -14.59
C PRO A 14 -14.72 -11.86 -15.19
N PRO A 15 -15.35 -11.29 -16.22
CA PRO A 15 -14.87 -10.09 -16.93
C PRO A 15 -14.53 -8.94 -15.99
N CYS A 16 -15.27 -8.77 -14.90
CA CYS A 16 -15.03 -7.76 -13.89
C CYS A 16 -13.71 -7.94 -13.11
N PHE A 17 -13.20 -9.18 -12.96
CA PHE A 17 -11.96 -9.44 -12.21
C PHE A 17 -10.74 -8.87 -12.95
N THR A 18 -10.63 -9.10 -14.25
CA THR A 18 -9.53 -8.58 -15.07
C THR A 18 -9.56 -7.05 -15.15
N ASP A 19 -10.77 -6.49 -15.27
CA ASP A 19 -10.96 -5.04 -15.33
C ASP A 19 -10.58 -4.37 -14.00
N GLU A 20 -11.03 -4.92 -12.87
CA GLU A 20 -10.67 -4.43 -11.53
C GLU A 20 -9.16 -4.55 -11.27
N MET A 21 -8.56 -5.64 -11.71
CA MET A 21 -7.13 -5.90 -11.62
C MET A 21 -6.33 -4.83 -12.38
N THR A 22 -6.72 -4.56 -13.62
CA THR A 22 -6.08 -3.56 -14.48
C THR A 22 -6.29 -2.14 -13.94
N ALA A 23 -7.51 -1.81 -13.53
CA ALA A 23 -7.85 -0.52 -12.93
C ALA A 23 -7.10 -0.24 -11.62
N SER A 24 -6.69 -1.29 -10.89
CA SER A 24 -5.95 -1.16 -9.64
C SER A 24 -4.43 -0.97 -9.82
N LEU A 25 -3.89 -1.23 -11.01
CA LEU A 25 -2.44 -1.19 -11.29
C LEU A 25 -1.76 0.13 -10.92
N PRO A 26 -2.31 1.32 -11.29
CA PRO A 26 -1.63 2.58 -10.95
C PRO A 26 -1.51 2.79 -9.45
N ALA A 27 -2.59 2.53 -8.70
CA ALA A 27 -2.60 2.65 -7.24
C ALA A 27 -1.69 1.60 -6.57
N LEU A 28 -1.66 0.38 -7.12
CA LEU A 28 -0.80 -0.70 -6.62
C LEU A 28 0.69 -0.36 -6.79
N ARG A 29 1.08 0.20 -7.95
CA ARG A 29 2.45 0.68 -8.21
C ARG A 29 2.83 1.82 -7.27
N SER A 30 1.95 2.80 -7.09
CA SER A 30 2.19 3.91 -6.19
C SER A 30 2.38 3.43 -4.75
N PHE A 31 1.57 2.48 -4.30
CA PHE A 31 1.69 1.89 -2.97
C PHE A 31 2.99 1.08 -2.82
N ALA A 32 3.35 0.23 -3.78
CA ALA A 32 4.60 -0.54 -3.76
C ALA A 32 5.83 0.37 -3.67
N ARG A 33 5.89 1.43 -4.51
CA ARG A 33 6.96 2.44 -4.47
C ARG A 33 7.05 3.13 -3.12
N SER A 34 5.91 3.45 -2.51
CA SER A 34 5.91 4.08 -1.19
C SER A 34 6.42 3.16 -0.10
N LEU A 35 6.11 1.86 -0.15
CA LEU A 35 6.64 0.86 0.79
C LEU A 35 8.17 0.71 0.65
N CYS A 36 8.68 0.67 -0.58
CA CYS A 36 10.12 0.62 -0.86
C CYS A 36 10.82 1.98 -0.67
N ARG A 37 10.11 3.01 -0.13
CA ARG A 37 10.62 4.38 0.07
C ARG A 37 11.17 5.01 -1.21
N GLN A 38 10.74 4.56 -2.39
CA GLN A 38 11.22 4.99 -3.71
C GLN A 38 12.74 4.81 -3.92
N ARG A 39 13.42 4.07 -3.06
CA ARG A 39 14.86 3.77 -3.18
C ARG A 39 15.16 2.55 -4.03
N ASP A 40 14.23 1.63 -4.10
CA ASP A 40 14.34 0.38 -4.88
C ASP A 40 13.13 0.23 -5.79
N MET A 41 13.23 0.84 -6.96
CA MET A 41 12.18 0.81 -7.97
C MET A 41 12.02 -0.58 -8.58
N ALA A 42 13.14 -1.32 -8.71
CA ALA A 42 13.11 -2.70 -9.22
C ALA A 42 12.34 -3.60 -8.25
N MET A 43 12.62 -3.52 -6.95
CA MET A 43 11.86 -4.24 -5.94
C MET A 43 10.37 -3.86 -5.95
N ALA A 44 10.03 -2.59 -6.15
CA ALA A 44 8.64 -2.16 -6.21
C ALA A 44 7.91 -2.75 -7.42
N ASP A 45 8.55 -2.78 -8.59
CA ASP A 45 7.97 -3.35 -9.80
C ASP A 45 7.85 -4.89 -9.70
N ASP A 46 8.83 -5.57 -9.11
CA ASP A 46 8.78 -7.01 -8.83
C ASP A 46 7.63 -7.37 -7.88
N LEU A 47 7.42 -6.56 -6.83
CA LEU A 47 6.31 -6.73 -5.90
C LEU A 47 4.95 -6.61 -6.61
N VAL A 48 4.82 -5.66 -7.52
CA VAL A 48 3.58 -5.50 -8.30
C VAL A 48 3.36 -6.70 -9.21
N GLN A 49 4.38 -7.13 -9.95
CA GLN A 49 4.28 -8.29 -10.84
C GLN A 49 3.91 -9.57 -10.07
N GLU A 50 4.62 -9.85 -8.98
CA GLU A 50 4.34 -11.02 -8.14
C GLU A 50 2.93 -10.96 -7.52
N THR A 51 2.47 -9.76 -7.10
CA THR A 51 1.11 -9.55 -6.60
C THR A 51 0.07 -9.89 -7.68
N MET A 52 0.28 -9.41 -8.90
CA MET A 52 -0.63 -9.70 -10.02
C MET A 52 -0.66 -11.19 -10.36
N MET A 53 0.50 -11.86 -10.38
CA MET A 53 0.57 -13.31 -10.61
C MET A 53 -0.15 -14.10 -9.50
N ARG A 54 0.04 -13.73 -8.23
CA ARG A 54 -0.64 -14.39 -7.11
C ARG A 54 -2.13 -14.14 -7.10
N ALA A 55 -2.55 -12.91 -7.37
CA ALA A 55 -3.96 -12.57 -7.48
C ALA A 55 -4.62 -13.38 -8.61
N TRP A 56 -3.97 -13.50 -9.76
CA TRP A 56 -4.45 -14.33 -10.87
C TRP A 56 -4.51 -15.81 -10.51
N GLY A 57 -3.46 -16.35 -9.88
CA GLY A 57 -3.41 -17.75 -9.45
C GLY A 57 -4.48 -18.10 -8.42
N SER A 58 -4.82 -17.14 -7.54
CA SER A 58 -5.82 -17.32 -6.48
C SER A 58 -7.20 -16.72 -6.82
N ARG A 59 -7.46 -16.36 -8.09
CA ARG A 59 -8.73 -15.77 -8.53
C ARG A 59 -9.96 -16.61 -8.19
N HIS A 60 -9.82 -17.93 -8.14
CA HIS A 60 -10.88 -18.85 -7.75
C HIS A 60 -11.25 -18.79 -6.26
N THR A 61 -10.39 -18.24 -5.42
CA THR A 61 -10.66 -18.02 -4.00
C THR A 61 -11.30 -16.68 -3.71
N PHE A 62 -11.30 -15.78 -4.71
CA PHE A 62 -11.96 -14.50 -4.60
C PHE A 62 -13.48 -14.67 -4.62
N LEU A 63 -14.12 -14.31 -3.52
CA LEU A 63 -15.57 -14.43 -3.39
C LEU A 63 -16.26 -13.29 -4.14
N PRO A 64 -17.18 -13.57 -5.08
CA PRO A 64 -18.00 -12.55 -5.72
C PRO A 64 -18.73 -11.70 -4.66
N GLY A 65 -18.65 -10.39 -4.80
CA GLY A 65 -19.22 -9.45 -3.82
C GLY A 65 -18.30 -9.06 -2.66
N SER A 66 -17.12 -9.68 -2.54
CA SER A 66 -16.08 -9.18 -1.63
C SER A 66 -15.34 -7.99 -2.27
N LYS A 67 -14.67 -7.20 -1.42
CA LYS A 67 -13.97 -5.99 -1.86
C LYS A 67 -12.64 -6.36 -2.50
N PHE A 68 -12.53 -6.21 -3.82
CA PHE A 68 -11.36 -6.59 -4.61
C PHE A 68 -10.09 -5.84 -4.19
N ARG A 69 -10.18 -4.51 -4.05
CA ARG A 69 -9.03 -3.67 -3.72
C ARG A 69 -8.38 -4.05 -2.39
N PRO A 70 -9.08 -4.09 -1.24
CA PRO A 70 -8.49 -4.51 0.03
C PRO A 70 -7.79 -5.87 -0.06
N TRP A 71 -8.41 -6.84 -0.73
CA TRP A 71 -7.82 -8.15 -0.93
C TRP A 71 -6.50 -8.08 -1.73
N LEU A 72 -6.47 -7.34 -2.83
CA LEU A 72 -5.29 -7.17 -3.66
C LEU A 72 -4.14 -6.45 -2.92
N PHE A 73 -4.46 -5.38 -2.19
CA PHE A 73 -3.49 -4.63 -1.40
C PHE A 73 -2.96 -5.45 -0.21
N THR A 74 -3.75 -6.33 0.36
CA THR A 74 -3.31 -7.30 1.38
C THR A 74 -2.26 -8.26 0.81
N ILE A 75 -2.44 -8.76 -0.41
CA ILE A 75 -1.45 -9.62 -1.07
C ILE A 75 -0.12 -8.87 -1.22
N LEU A 76 -0.12 -7.66 -1.76
CA LEU A 76 1.09 -6.86 -1.95
C LEU A 76 1.79 -6.58 -0.63
N ARG A 77 1.06 -6.10 0.37
CA ARG A 77 1.58 -5.81 1.70
C ARG A 77 2.27 -7.01 2.33
N ASN A 78 1.61 -8.16 2.30
CA ASN A 78 2.15 -9.39 2.88
C ASN A 78 3.44 -9.84 2.17
N GLN A 79 3.51 -9.68 0.85
CA GLN A 79 4.72 -9.98 0.09
C GLN A 79 5.88 -9.05 0.48
N PHE A 80 5.63 -7.75 0.58
CA PHE A 80 6.63 -6.78 1.02
C PHE A 80 7.19 -7.13 2.38
N TYR A 81 6.34 -7.32 3.39
CA TYR A 81 6.82 -7.66 4.74
C TYR A 81 7.48 -9.03 4.82
N ASN A 82 7.10 -9.98 3.97
CA ASN A 82 7.80 -11.26 3.87
C ASN A 82 9.19 -11.11 3.25
N ALA A 83 9.34 -10.27 2.21
CA ALA A 83 10.63 -9.97 1.60
C ALA A 83 11.57 -9.26 2.60
N VAL A 84 11.07 -8.23 3.28
CA VAL A 84 11.81 -7.50 4.33
C VAL A 84 12.23 -8.44 5.47
N ARG A 85 11.34 -9.32 5.94
CA ARG A 85 11.69 -10.32 6.98
C ARG A 85 12.74 -11.31 6.52
N LYS A 86 12.75 -11.71 5.27
CA LYS A 86 13.80 -12.58 4.71
C LYS A 86 15.15 -11.85 4.68
N GLN A 87 15.17 -10.59 4.28
CA GLN A 87 16.37 -9.74 4.30
C GLN A 87 16.80 -9.40 5.73
N GLY A 88 15.86 -9.09 6.61
CA GLY A 88 16.10 -8.71 8.01
C GLY A 88 16.49 -9.84 8.94
N ARG A 89 16.45 -11.11 8.50
CA ARG A 89 17.12 -12.21 9.22
C ARG A 89 18.63 -12.07 9.22
N LEU A 90 19.17 -11.12 8.44
CA LEU A 90 20.57 -10.73 8.43
C LEU A 90 20.86 -9.50 9.31
N VAL A 91 19.81 -8.76 9.74
CA VAL A 91 19.94 -7.60 10.65
C VAL A 91 18.69 -7.54 11.53
N ALA A 92 18.85 -7.60 12.85
CA ALA A 92 17.73 -7.47 13.79
C ALA A 92 17.06 -6.10 13.63
N TRP A 93 15.77 -6.09 13.25
CA TRP A 93 14.97 -4.89 13.05
C TRP A 93 13.85 -4.83 14.09
N GLU A 94 13.82 -3.75 14.87
CA GLU A 94 12.73 -3.43 15.79
C GLU A 94 11.79 -2.39 15.16
N PRO A 95 10.49 -2.69 14.96
CA PRO A 95 9.53 -1.80 14.31
C PRO A 95 9.03 -0.63 15.15
N GLU A 96 9.30 -0.57 16.45
CA GLU A 96 8.60 0.33 17.38
C GLU A 96 9.36 1.59 17.80
N ALA A 97 10.63 1.74 17.46
CA ALA A 97 11.46 2.84 17.96
C ALA A 97 11.31 4.19 17.24
N ALA A 98 10.58 4.27 16.12
CA ALA A 98 10.51 5.46 15.26
C ALA A 98 9.25 6.34 15.47
N GLU A 99 8.45 6.10 16.50
CA GLU A 99 7.12 6.73 16.62
C GLU A 99 7.07 8.01 17.48
N ARG A 100 8.21 8.56 17.86
CA ARG A 100 8.23 9.82 18.61
C ARG A 100 8.86 10.92 17.79
N LEU A 101 8.02 11.82 17.26
CA LEU A 101 8.27 13.26 17.15
C LEU A 101 7.19 14.00 16.34
N LEU A 102 6.68 15.05 16.97
CA LEU A 102 6.15 16.33 16.54
C LEU A 102 4.70 16.44 16.07
N VAL A 103 3.97 17.17 16.92
CA VAL A 103 2.71 17.86 16.61
C VAL A 103 3.00 19.36 16.62
N GLN A 104 2.71 20.06 15.52
CA GLN A 104 2.15 21.44 15.53
C GLN A 104 1.71 21.83 14.12
N ALA A 105 0.55 22.50 14.02
CA ALA A 105 0.01 23.08 12.81
C ALA A 105 0.42 24.55 12.70
N PRO A 106 0.48 25.18 11.53
CA PRO A 106 -0.64 25.87 10.95
C PRO A 106 -0.75 25.83 9.41
N ASP A 107 -1.82 26.42 8.95
CA ASP A 107 -2.47 26.54 7.69
C ASP A 107 -1.75 27.44 6.68
N GLN A 108 -1.55 26.98 5.41
CA GLN A 108 -1.52 27.81 4.20
C GLN A 108 -1.59 26.93 2.95
N GLU A 109 -2.53 27.27 2.04
CA GLU A 109 -2.67 26.67 0.73
C GLU A 109 -1.50 27.08 -0.19
N GLU A 110 -0.57 26.17 -0.38
CA GLU A 110 0.46 26.31 -1.41
C GLU A 110 0.33 25.17 -2.41
N ARG A 111 0.42 25.49 -3.73
CA ARG A 111 0.35 24.50 -4.81
C ARG A 111 1.53 23.53 -4.65
N LEU A 112 1.27 22.40 -4.05
CA LEU A 112 2.23 21.32 -3.92
C LEU A 112 2.58 20.77 -5.32
N HIS A 113 3.84 20.84 -5.68
CA HIS A 113 4.37 20.03 -6.75
C HIS A 113 4.34 18.55 -6.33
N VAL A 114 4.02 17.64 -7.27
CA VAL A 114 3.95 16.20 -6.99
C VAL A 114 5.27 15.69 -6.39
N ALA A 115 6.40 16.24 -6.82
CA ALA A 115 7.73 15.93 -6.30
C ALA A 115 7.87 16.27 -4.79
N ASP A 116 7.27 17.40 -4.36
CA ASP A 116 7.29 17.82 -2.96
C ASP A 116 6.47 16.87 -2.09
N LEU A 117 5.32 16.42 -2.61
CA LEU A 117 4.47 15.45 -1.93
C LEU A 117 5.20 14.11 -1.75
N GLU A 118 5.86 13.61 -2.78
CA GLU A 118 6.65 12.39 -2.73
C GLU A 118 7.84 12.51 -1.77
N GLY A 119 8.52 13.65 -1.80
CA GLY A 119 9.62 13.96 -0.87
C GLY A 119 9.16 14.00 0.58
N ALA A 120 8.01 14.60 0.85
CA ALA A 120 7.42 14.63 2.19
C ALA A 120 6.98 13.23 2.65
N LEU A 121 6.35 12.44 1.78
CA LEU A 121 5.95 11.06 2.08
C LEU A 121 7.14 10.18 2.46
N ARG A 122 8.30 10.34 1.80
CA ARG A 122 9.52 9.56 2.12
C ARG A 122 10.04 9.80 3.53
N GLN A 123 9.80 10.97 4.09
CA GLN A 123 10.26 11.35 5.42
C GLN A 123 9.34 10.83 6.54
N LEU A 124 8.13 10.41 6.20
CA LEU A 124 7.21 9.88 7.20
C LEU A 124 7.66 8.51 7.73
N PRO A 125 7.38 8.22 9.03
CA PRO A 125 7.46 6.87 9.56
C PRO A 125 6.63 5.89 8.71
N ASP A 126 7.13 4.65 8.56
CA ASP A 126 6.52 3.65 7.66
C ASP A 126 5.03 3.44 7.89
N GLY A 127 4.61 3.30 9.14
CA GLY A 127 3.19 3.08 9.45
C GLY A 127 2.29 4.28 9.14
N GLN A 128 2.79 5.51 9.20
CA GLN A 128 2.03 6.72 8.82
C GLN A 128 1.93 6.83 7.31
N ARG A 129 3.05 6.65 6.60
CA ARG A 129 3.10 6.65 5.13
C ARG A 129 2.20 5.56 4.56
N GLU A 130 2.28 4.33 5.07
CA GLU A 130 1.45 3.21 4.65
C GLU A 130 -0.05 3.55 4.75
N MET A 131 -0.50 4.09 5.88
CA MET A 131 -1.90 4.44 6.07
C MET A 131 -2.36 5.56 5.12
N LEU A 132 -1.55 6.58 4.92
CA LEU A 132 -1.87 7.65 3.97
C LEU A 132 -1.98 7.12 2.55
N MET A 133 -1.10 6.22 2.14
CA MET A 133 -1.13 5.65 0.80
C MET A 133 -2.31 4.68 0.59
N LEU A 134 -2.73 3.93 1.61
CA LEU A 134 -3.92 3.09 1.53
C LEU A 134 -5.20 3.95 1.40
N ILE A 135 -5.31 5.05 2.14
CA ILE A 135 -6.49 5.91 2.12
C ILE A 135 -6.48 6.85 0.91
N ALA A 136 -5.45 7.68 0.76
CA ALA A 136 -5.39 8.72 -0.27
C ALA A 136 -4.94 8.17 -1.62
N GLY A 137 -3.97 7.25 -1.65
CA GLY A 137 -3.42 6.68 -2.89
C GLY A 137 -4.27 5.55 -3.46
N ALA A 138 -4.73 4.63 -2.62
CA ALA A 138 -5.52 3.49 -3.05
C ALA A 138 -7.05 3.71 -2.94
N GLY A 139 -7.50 4.78 -2.29
CA GLY A 139 -8.92 5.09 -2.13
C GLY A 139 -9.68 4.13 -1.22
N LEU A 140 -8.99 3.47 -0.28
CA LEU A 140 -9.62 2.56 0.67
C LEU A 140 -10.31 3.35 1.79
N SER A 141 -11.38 2.76 2.35
CA SER A 141 -11.98 3.27 3.58
C SER A 141 -11.05 3.02 4.79
N TYR A 142 -11.34 3.68 5.91
CA TYR A 142 -10.57 3.45 7.14
C TYR A 142 -10.68 2.00 7.64
N GLU A 143 -11.85 1.41 7.49
CA GLU A 143 -12.13 0.01 7.83
C GLU A 143 -11.33 -0.94 6.94
N GLU A 144 -11.35 -0.69 5.63
CA GLU A 144 -10.58 -1.47 4.64
C GLU A 144 -9.07 -1.37 4.87
N ALA A 145 -8.58 -0.17 5.18
CA ALA A 145 -7.17 0.02 5.51
C ALA A 145 -6.79 -0.70 6.82
N ALA A 146 -7.70 -0.78 7.79
CA ALA A 146 -7.50 -1.54 9.02
C ALA A 146 -7.40 -3.04 8.74
N GLU A 147 -8.25 -3.57 7.85
CA GLU A 147 -8.19 -4.96 7.38
C GLU A 147 -6.88 -5.26 6.65
N VAL A 148 -6.50 -4.41 5.69
CA VAL A 148 -5.23 -4.57 4.93
C VAL A 148 -4.02 -4.54 5.84
N ALA A 149 -4.00 -3.63 6.82
CA ALA A 149 -2.87 -3.44 7.71
C ALA A 149 -2.87 -4.37 8.93
N ASP A 150 -3.93 -5.18 9.10
CA ASP A 150 -4.14 -6.05 10.27
C ASP A 150 -3.98 -5.26 11.58
N CYS A 151 -4.72 -4.16 11.71
CA CYS A 151 -4.66 -3.31 12.88
C CYS A 151 -6.04 -2.73 13.26
N LYS A 152 -6.15 -2.19 14.48
CA LYS A 152 -7.39 -1.60 14.97
C LYS A 152 -7.70 -0.29 14.22
N LEU A 153 -8.98 -0.01 13.99
CA LEU A 153 -9.47 1.23 13.36
C LEU A 153 -8.93 2.50 14.07
N GLY A 154 -8.82 2.48 15.39
CA GLY A 154 -8.20 3.56 16.16
C GLY A 154 -6.74 3.82 15.80
N THR A 155 -5.98 2.75 15.49
CA THR A 155 -4.60 2.85 15.02
C THR A 155 -4.52 3.50 13.65
N VAL A 156 -5.41 3.13 12.72
CA VAL A 156 -5.49 3.78 11.40
C VAL A 156 -5.74 5.28 11.56
N LYS A 157 -6.78 5.66 12.33
CA LYS A 157 -7.13 7.07 12.57
C LYS A 157 -5.97 7.87 13.16
N SER A 158 -5.29 7.32 14.17
CA SER A 158 -4.17 8.00 14.83
C SER A 158 -2.96 8.14 13.89
N ARG A 159 -2.62 7.11 13.11
CA ARG A 159 -1.53 7.15 12.14
C ARG A 159 -1.78 8.16 11.02
N ILE A 160 -3.02 8.22 10.50
CA ILE A 160 -3.40 9.19 9.48
C ILE A 160 -3.31 10.62 10.01
N ASN A 161 -3.86 10.88 11.21
CA ASN A 161 -3.80 12.22 11.79
C ASN A 161 -2.37 12.69 12.01
N ARG A 162 -1.50 11.83 12.57
CA ARG A 162 -0.08 12.13 12.76
C ARG A 162 0.65 12.30 11.42
N GLY A 163 0.39 11.43 10.45
CA GLY A 163 0.99 11.52 9.13
C GLY A 163 0.62 12.82 8.40
N ARG A 164 -0.66 13.23 8.46
CA ARG A 164 -1.10 14.51 7.88
C ARG A 164 -0.47 15.72 8.57
N ALA A 165 -0.36 15.69 9.90
CA ALA A 165 0.30 16.74 10.65
C ALA A 165 1.79 16.84 10.29
N ALA A 166 2.51 15.71 10.27
CA ALA A 166 3.91 15.66 9.89
C ALA A 166 4.15 16.16 8.46
N MET A 167 3.31 15.73 7.49
CA MET A 167 3.40 16.23 6.11
C MET A 167 3.24 17.75 6.01
N ARG A 168 2.26 18.33 6.72
CA ARG A 168 2.08 19.79 6.73
C ARG A 168 3.33 20.50 7.25
N THR A 169 3.94 19.99 8.32
CA THR A 169 5.15 20.55 8.88
C THR A 169 6.33 20.47 7.91
N ILE A 170 6.55 19.31 7.28
CA ILE A 170 7.63 19.10 6.31
C ILE A 170 7.49 20.08 5.14
N ILE A 171 6.28 20.22 4.62
CA ILE A 171 5.99 21.09 3.48
C ILE A 171 6.12 22.58 3.87
N ALA A 172 5.56 22.98 5.02
CA ALA A 172 5.63 24.35 5.50
C ALA A 172 7.08 24.81 5.78
N ASN A 173 7.95 23.89 6.23
CA ASN A 173 9.37 24.20 6.48
C ASN A 173 10.22 24.18 5.20
N GLY A 174 9.70 23.80 4.05
CA GLY A 174 10.49 23.60 2.82
C GLY A 174 11.52 22.47 2.93
N GLU A 175 11.38 21.58 3.92
CA GLU A 175 12.28 20.44 4.20
C GLU A 175 12.01 19.24 3.28
N VAL A 176 11.54 19.51 2.07
CA VAL A 176 11.19 18.44 1.12
C VAL A 176 12.47 17.87 0.50
N LEU A 177 12.70 16.58 0.68
CA LEU A 177 13.83 15.89 0.04
C LEU A 177 13.63 15.91 -1.49
N PRO A 178 14.67 16.32 -2.26
CA PRO A 178 14.58 16.30 -3.72
C PRO A 178 14.25 14.88 -4.22
N ALA A 179 13.52 14.81 -5.32
CA ALA A 179 13.34 13.56 -6.05
C ALA A 179 14.73 13.09 -6.48
N GLU A 180 15.16 11.91 -6.04
CA GLU A 180 16.39 11.30 -6.55
C GLU A 180 16.17 10.99 -8.04
N ALA A 181 17.07 11.52 -8.89
CA ALA A 181 17.06 11.34 -10.33
C ALA A 181 17.42 9.91 -10.74
#